data_c39a310687d09f5c8e9d554fa255655b
#
_entry.id   c39a310687d09f5c8e9d554fa255655b
#
_cell.length_a   1.000
_cell.length_b   1.000
_cell.length_c   1.000
_cell.angle_alpha   90.00
_cell.angle_beta   90.00
_cell.angle_gamma   90.00
#
_symmetry.space_group_name_H-M   'P 1'
#
loop_
_entity.id
_entity.type
_entity.pdbx_description
1 polymer ?
#
loop_
_entity_poly.entity_id
_entity_poly.type
_entity_poly.pdbx_seq_one_letter_code
_entity_poly.pdbx_strand_id
1 'polypeptide(L)'
;MTYTLAQDETGGPVLWTDRLFLRRPRREDIPASHAFWSSERSALMGGPWSIETLVVETEGLFAQWQKHGFSLFTVCRKGDDRGIGGIGPFYPDTHPEPELGWSLWNAADEGQGLAFEAARAARDWFFATSGHRTAVSYTDPANARSHRLCERLGAVVDAAAPHPYGDEPTLTYRHFAGGRA
;
A
#
# COMPACT_ATOMS: atom_id res chain seq x y z
N MET A 1 -18.99 -0.49 -7.36
CA MET A 1 -17.97 -0.86 -6.35
C MET A 1 -16.73 -1.29 -7.09
N THR A 2 -15.55 -1.01 -6.54
CA THR A 2 -14.25 -1.31 -7.16
C THR A 2 -13.72 -2.69 -6.78
N TYR A 3 -14.40 -3.39 -5.86
CA TYR A 3 -14.06 -4.71 -5.36
C TYR A 3 -15.29 -5.48 -4.86
N THR A 4 -15.16 -6.80 -4.74
CA THR A 4 -16.07 -7.67 -3.98
C THR A 4 -15.34 -8.10 -2.70
N LEU A 5 -15.99 -7.95 -1.54
CA LEU A 5 -15.43 -8.36 -0.25
C LEU A 5 -15.75 -9.82 0.02
N ALA A 6 -14.73 -10.58 0.40
CA ALA A 6 -14.82 -11.93 0.96
C ALA A 6 -14.02 -12.00 2.26
N GLN A 7 -14.03 -13.15 2.92
CA GLN A 7 -13.17 -13.44 4.07
C GLN A 7 -12.32 -14.67 3.80
N ASP A 8 -11.09 -14.68 4.32
CA ASP A 8 -10.26 -15.87 4.38
C ASP A 8 -10.69 -16.79 5.51
N GLU A 9 -10.04 -17.95 5.64
CA GLU A 9 -10.32 -18.97 6.68
C GLU A 9 -10.15 -18.43 8.11
N THR A 10 -9.43 -17.33 8.29
CA THR A 10 -9.22 -16.68 9.59
C THR A 10 -10.18 -15.50 9.83
N GLY A 11 -11.14 -15.29 8.92
CA GLY A 11 -12.08 -14.17 8.98
C GLY A 11 -11.49 -12.84 8.50
N GLY A 12 -10.27 -12.84 7.93
CA GLY A 12 -9.63 -11.65 7.40
C GLY A 12 -10.22 -11.20 6.06
N PRO A 13 -10.20 -9.88 5.76
CA PRO A 13 -10.75 -9.38 4.51
C PRO A 13 -9.94 -9.83 3.29
N VAL A 14 -10.65 -10.25 2.25
CA VAL A 14 -10.11 -10.50 0.90
C VAL A 14 -10.87 -9.64 -0.09
N LEU A 15 -10.16 -8.80 -0.84
CA LEU A 15 -10.75 -7.92 -1.83
C LEU A 15 -10.52 -8.51 -3.22
N TRP A 16 -11.61 -8.81 -3.93
CA TRP A 16 -11.56 -9.30 -5.31
C TRP A 16 -11.84 -8.15 -6.27
N THR A 17 -10.96 -7.95 -7.25
CA THR A 17 -11.11 -6.97 -8.33
C THR A 17 -11.31 -7.68 -9.68
N ASP A 18 -11.12 -7.02 -10.81
CA ASP A 18 -11.26 -7.67 -12.11
C ASP A 18 -10.17 -8.71 -12.38
N ARG A 19 -8.90 -8.38 -12.06
CA ARG A 19 -7.71 -9.20 -12.36
C ARG A 19 -6.98 -9.74 -11.13
N LEU A 20 -7.27 -9.15 -9.95
CA LEU A 20 -6.50 -9.35 -8.73
C LEU A 20 -7.38 -9.84 -7.59
N PHE A 21 -6.72 -10.35 -6.57
CA PHE A 21 -7.26 -10.36 -5.21
C PHE A 21 -6.19 -9.85 -4.24
N LEU A 22 -6.66 -9.20 -3.18
CA LEU A 22 -5.83 -8.65 -2.13
C LEU A 22 -6.15 -9.38 -0.84
N ARG A 23 -5.15 -9.94 -0.19
CA ARG A 23 -5.26 -10.66 1.08
C ARG A 23 -4.30 -10.10 2.12
N ARG A 24 -4.48 -10.48 3.37
CA ARG A 24 -3.48 -10.15 4.38
C ARG A 24 -2.10 -10.73 4.02
N PRO A 25 -1.00 -10.04 4.37
CA PRO A 25 0.35 -10.54 4.14
C PRO A 25 0.60 -11.81 4.97
N ARG A 26 1.50 -12.65 4.46
CA ARG A 26 1.97 -13.90 5.09
C ARG A 26 3.49 -13.91 5.09
N ARG A 27 4.10 -14.70 5.98
CA ARG A 27 5.57 -14.86 6.00
C ARG A 27 6.11 -15.46 4.70
N GLU A 28 5.32 -16.28 4.03
CA GLU A 28 5.63 -16.89 2.72
C GLU A 28 5.78 -15.85 1.60
N ASP A 29 5.31 -14.61 1.79
CA ASP A 29 5.48 -13.51 0.83
C ASP A 29 6.88 -12.87 0.92
N ILE A 30 7.63 -13.09 2.01
CA ILE A 30 8.93 -12.46 2.26
C ILE A 30 9.93 -12.70 1.13
N PRO A 31 10.14 -13.91 0.59
CA PRO A 31 11.11 -14.11 -0.50
C PRO A 31 10.79 -13.30 -1.76
N ALA A 32 9.49 -13.19 -2.13
CA ALA A 32 9.08 -12.43 -3.31
C ALA A 32 9.23 -10.92 -3.08
N SER A 33 8.87 -10.41 -1.91
CA SER A 33 9.03 -9.00 -1.56
C SER A 33 10.50 -8.61 -1.37
N HIS A 34 11.34 -9.51 -0.82
CA HIS A 34 12.77 -9.25 -0.65
C HIS A 34 13.50 -9.01 -1.98
N ALA A 35 13.14 -9.72 -3.04
CA ALA A 35 13.72 -9.48 -4.36
C ALA A 35 13.51 -8.02 -4.85
N PHE A 36 12.42 -7.38 -4.45
CA PHE A 36 12.18 -5.96 -4.71
C PHE A 36 12.91 -5.08 -3.70
N TRP A 37 12.70 -5.30 -2.39
CA TRP A 37 13.20 -4.43 -1.34
C TRP A 37 14.72 -4.41 -1.20
N SER A 38 15.43 -5.47 -1.63
CA SER A 38 16.90 -5.51 -1.70
C SER A 38 17.49 -4.89 -2.96
N SER A 39 16.66 -4.41 -3.87
CA SER A 39 17.10 -3.84 -5.16
C SER A 39 17.02 -2.32 -5.20
N GLU A 40 17.75 -1.70 -6.12
CA GLU A 40 17.68 -0.25 -6.41
C GLU A 40 16.27 0.23 -6.79
N ARG A 41 15.36 -0.66 -7.15
CA ARG A 41 13.97 -0.30 -7.45
C ARG A 41 13.21 0.24 -6.23
N SER A 42 13.67 -0.08 -5.03
CA SER A 42 13.10 0.40 -3.77
C SER A 42 13.72 1.71 -3.25
N ALA A 43 14.76 2.24 -3.91
CA ALA A 43 15.53 3.38 -3.42
C ALA A 43 14.66 4.63 -3.10
N LEU A 44 13.66 4.93 -3.92
CA LEU A 44 12.74 6.07 -3.68
C LEU A 44 11.63 5.76 -2.63
N MET A 45 11.77 4.64 -1.91
CA MET A 45 10.82 4.15 -0.91
C MET A 45 11.54 3.72 0.39
N GLY A 46 12.78 4.20 0.60
CA GLY A 46 13.57 3.91 1.79
C GLY A 46 14.44 2.65 1.72
N GLY A 47 14.42 1.90 0.60
CA GLY A 47 15.34 0.78 0.35
C GLY A 47 16.70 1.24 -0.21
N PRO A 48 17.61 0.30 -0.52
CA PRO A 48 17.48 -1.16 -0.37
C PRO A 48 17.48 -1.64 1.10
N TRP A 49 16.72 -2.70 1.38
CA TRP A 49 16.63 -3.31 2.71
C TRP A 49 17.31 -4.68 2.77
N SER A 50 17.91 -4.99 3.91
CA SER A 50 18.33 -6.35 4.23
C SER A 50 17.12 -7.27 4.49
N ILE A 51 17.36 -8.58 4.50
CA ILE A 51 16.28 -9.54 4.83
C ILE A 51 15.81 -9.35 6.28
N GLU A 52 16.72 -9.01 7.20
CA GLU A 52 16.39 -8.77 8.61
C GLU A 52 15.48 -7.55 8.74
N THR A 53 15.80 -6.45 8.05
CA THR A 53 14.94 -5.26 8.02
C THR A 53 13.54 -5.62 7.47
N LEU A 54 13.48 -6.35 6.35
CA LEU A 54 12.20 -6.73 5.76
C LEU A 54 11.36 -7.62 6.67
N VAL A 55 11.99 -8.53 7.43
CA VAL A 55 11.29 -9.37 8.43
C VAL A 55 10.67 -8.48 9.50
N VAL A 56 11.41 -7.52 10.05
CA VAL A 56 10.91 -6.58 11.07
C VAL A 56 9.74 -5.76 10.52
N GLU A 57 9.86 -5.21 9.32
CA GLU A 57 8.79 -4.45 8.67
C GLU A 57 7.55 -5.32 8.43
N THR A 58 7.72 -6.58 8.01
CA THR A 58 6.60 -7.51 7.83
C THR A 58 5.88 -7.81 9.14
N GLU A 59 6.60 -8.04 10.23
CA GLU A 59 5.99 -8.23 11.57
C GLU A 59 5.26 -6.95 12.01
N GLY A 60 5.77 -5.77 11.66
CA GLY A 60 5.08 -4.49 11.85
C GLY A 60 3.74 -4.43 11.12
N LEU A 61 3.63 -4.95 9.90
CA LEU A 61 2.36 -5.05 9.18
C LEU A 61 1.36 -5.96 9.89
N PHE A 62 1.82 -7.11 10.43
CA PHE A 62 0.96 -8.01 11.21
C PHE A 62 0.44 -7.34 12.48
N ALA A 63 1.31 -6.62 13.20
CA ALA A 63 0.92 -5.87 14.39
C ALA A 63 -0.13 -4.79 14.07
N GLN A 64 0.02 -4.08 12.95
CA GLN A 64 -0.97 -3.08 12.51
C GLN A 64 -2.32 -3.72 12.17
N TRP A 65 -2.35 -4.89 11.51
CA TRP A 65 -3.59 -5.64 11.29
C TRP A 65 -4.31 -5.98 12.59
N GLN A 66 -3.56 -6.34 13.64
CA GLN A 66 -4.12 -6.62 14.97
C GLN A 66 -4.60 -5.36 15.68
N LYS A 67 -3.82 -4.27 15.60
CA LYS A 67 -4.07 -3.03 16.33
C LYS A 67 -5.19 -2.19 15.71
N HIS A 68 -5.18 -2.05 14.39
CA HIS A 68 -6.04 -1.12 13.67
C HIS A 68 -7.15 -1.80 12.86
N GLY A 69 -7.08 -3.11 12.64
CA GLY A 69 -7.97 -3.82 11.74
C GLY A 69 -7.66 -3.59 10.26
N PHE A 70 -6.57 -2.89 9.95
CA PHE A 70 -6.07 -2.68 8.59
C PHE A 70 -4.54 -2.55 8.57
N SER A 71 -3.94 -2.92 7.46
CA SER A 71 -2.55 -2.66 7.05
C SER A 71 -2.43 -2.94 5.56
N LEU A 72 -1.20 -2.93 5.00
CA LEU A 72 -0.98 -3.33 3.61
C LEU A 72 -1.55 -4.72 3.32
N PHE A 73 -2.14 -4.86 2.17
CA PHE A 73 -2.49 -6.16 1.60
C PHE A 73 -1.34 -6.68 0.74
N THR A 74 -1.17 -7.99 0.69
CA THR A 74 -0.47 -8.64 -0.40
C THR A 74 -1.40 -8.74 -1.60
N VAL A 75 -0.95 -8.26 -2.75
CA VAL A 75 -1.66 -8.32 -4.02
C VAL A 75 -1.28 -9.58 -4.77
N CYS A 76 -2.27 -10.32 -5.23
CA CYS A 76 -2.11 -11.55 -6.01
C CYS A 76 -2.92 -11.48 -7.31
N ARG A 77 -2.48 -12.20 -8.35
CA ARG A 77 -3.28 -12.38 -9.56
C ARG A 77 -4.35 -13.44 -9.32
N LYS A 78 -5.54 -13.29 -9.91
CA LYS A 78 -6.56 -14.34 -9.84
C LYS A 78 -6.00 -15.66 -10.37
N GLY A 79 -6.19 -16.73 -9.59
CA GLY A 79 -5.70 -18.07 -9.91
C GLY A 79 -4.24 -18.36 -9.49
N ASP A 80 -3.54 -17.38 -8.91
CA ASP A 80 -2.18 -17.56 -8.40
C ASP A 80 -2.05 -16.85 -7.03
N ASP A 81 -1.85 -17.58 -5.94
CA ASP A 81 -1.73 -17.03 -4.57
C ASP A 81 -0.35 -16.39 -4.29
N ARG A 82 0.56 -16.42 -5.25
CA ARG A 82 1.86 -15.76 -5.15
C ARG A 82 1.70 -14.25 -5.13
N GLY A 83 2.27 -13.61 -4.11
CA GLY A 83 2.29 -12.16 -3.99
C GLY A 83 3.10 -11.49 -5.11
N ILE A 84 2.52 -10.44 -5.69
CA ILE A 84 3.16 -9.60 -6.72
C ILE A 84 3.39 -8.17 -6.25
N GLY A 85 2.91 -7.82 -5.05
CA GLY A 85 3.04 -6.46 -4.50
C GLY A 85 2.45 -6.33 -3.10
N GLY A 86 2.82 -5.24 -2.42
CA GLY A 86 2.22 -4.80 -1.17
C GLY A 86 1.50 -3.46 -1.42
N ILE A 87 0.18 -3.39 -1.20
CA ILE A 87 -0.62 -2.20 -1.53
C ILE A 87 -1.75 -2.03 -0.50
N GLY A 88 -1.94 -0.83 0.00
CA GLY A 88 -3.07 -0.51 0.85
C GLY A 88 -2.79 0.53 1.92
N PRO A 89 -3.69 0.67 2.90
CA PRO A 89 -3.48 1.53 4.04
C PRO A 89 -2.44 0.93 4.98
N PHE A 90 -1.70 1.75 5.72
CA PHE A 90 -0.92 1.35 6.88
C PHE A 90 -0.76 2.55 7.82
N TYR A 91 -0.50 2.28 9.10
CA TYR A 91 -0.46 3.33 10.11
C TYR A 91 0.54 2.98 11.23
N PRO A 92 1.85 3.08 10.96
CA PRO A 92 2.86 2.94 12.00
C PRO A 92 2.73 4.05 13.06
N ASP A 93 3.16 3.79 14.29
CA ASP A 93 3.07 4.75 15.39
C ASP A 93 3.92 6.03 15.15
N THR A 94 4.86 5.99 14.22
CA THR A 94 5.66 7.13 13.78
C THR A 94 4.93 8.06 12.81
N HIS A 95 3.83 7.62 12.21
CA HIS A 95 3.10 8.40 11.21
C HIS A 95 2.04 9.29 11.87
N PRO A 96 1.94 10.56 11.47
CA PRO A 96 0.90 11.45 12.00
C PRO A 96 -0.51 11.09 11.50
N GLU A 97 -0.62 10.41 10.36
CA GLU A 97 -1.87 10.05 9.71
C GLU A 97 -1.75 8.67 9.04
N PRO A 98 -2.88 7.95 8.79
CA PRO A 98 -2.86 6.75 7.97
C PRO A 98 -2.32 7.04 6.57
N GLU A 99 -1.45 6.17 6.08
CA GLU A 99 -0.87 6.25 4.75
C GLU A 99 -1.47 5.22 3.81
N LEU A 100 -1.64 5.58 2.53
CA LEU A 100 -1.88 4.65 1.43
C LEU A 100 -0.59 4.47 0.65
N GLY A 101 -0.01 3.29 0.74
CA GLY A 101 1.24 2.93 0.09
C GLY A 101 1.08 1.82 -0.95
N TRP A 102 2.08 1.70 -1.83
CA TRP A 102 2.10 0.69 -2.90
C TRP A 102 3.50 0.33 -3.37
N SER A 103 3.72 -0.94 -3.60
CA SER A 103 4.88 -1.46 -4.31
C SER A 103 4.46 -2.66 -5.17
N LEU A 104 4.97 -2.74 -6.41
CA LEU A 104 4.94 -3.95 -7.20
C LEU A 104 6.34 -4.59 -7.17
N TRP A 105 6.40 -5.87 -6.79
CA TRP A 105 7.66 -6.54 -6.51
C TRP A 105 8.38 -7.01 -7.78
N ASN A 106 7.64 -7.26 -8.87
CA ASN A 106 8.22 -7.66 -10.13
C ASN A 106 8.08 -6.53 -11.17
N ALA A 107 9.17 -6.18 -11.86
CA ALA A 107 9.16 -5.18 -12.91
C ALA A 107 8.20 -5.54 -14.07
N ALA A 108 8.02 -6.83 -14.35
CA ALA A 108 7.10 -7.29 -15.38
C ALA A 108 5.62 -6.96 -15.07
N ASP A 109 5.27 -6.69 -13.81
CA ASP A 109 3.91 -6.32 -13.41
C ASP A 109 3.64 -4.81 -13.51
N GLU A 110 4.69 -4.01 -13.73
CA GLU A 110 4.58 -2.56 -13.89
C GLU A 110 3.98 -2.17 -15.24
N GLY A 111 3.41 -0.96 -15.33
CA GLY A 111 2.83 -0.42 -16.57
C GLY A 111 1.51 -1.05 -17.02
N GLN A 112 1.04 -2.09 -16.34
CA GLN A 112 -0.21 -2.82 -16.67
C GLN A 112 -1.46 -2.28 -15.95
N GLY A 113 -1.33 -1.22 -15.14
CA GLY A 113 -2.42 -0.66 -14.35
C GLY A 113 -2.80 -1.46 -13.11
N LEU A 114 -2.03 -2.50 -12.73
CA LEU A 114 -2.33 -3.36 -11.59
C LEU A 114 -2.23 -2.60 -10.26
N ALA A 115 -1.22 -1.74 -10.09
CA ALA A 115 -1.09 -0.91 -8.89
C ALA A 115 -2.30 0.02 -8.72
N PHE A 116 -2.81 0.62 -9.78
CA PHE A 116 -4.00 1.46 -9.72
C PHE A 116 -5.25 0.66 -9.35
N GLU A 117 -5.45 -0.51 -9.94
CA GLU A 117 -6.58 -1.39 -9.66
C GLU A 117 -6.59 -1.80 -8.17
N ALA A 118 -5.45 -2.26 -7.66
CA ALA A 118 -5.30 -2.68 -6.27
C ALA A 118 -5.42 -1.50 -5.29
N ALA A 119 -4.72 -0.39 -5.55
CA ALA A 119 -4.75 0.78 -4.67
C ALA A 119 -6.15 1.40 -4.57
N ARG A 120 -6.90 1.45 -5.68
CA ARG A 120 -8.28 1.92 -5.69
C ARG A 120 -9.17 1.03 -4.82
N ALA A 121 -9.06 -0.29 -4.97
CA ALA A 121 -9.85 -1.24 -4.19
C ALA A 121 -9.51 -1.15 -2.69
N ALA A 122 -8.22 -1.13 -2.33
CA ALA A 122 -7.76 -1.03 -0.95
C ALA A 122 -8.16 0.31 -0.30
N ARG A 123 -8.03 1.44 -1.01
CA ARG A 123 -8.47 2.76 -0.55
C ARG A 123 -9.98 2.79 -0.30
N ASP A 124 -10.77 2.31 -1.24
CA ASP A 124 -12.23 2.35 -1.14
C ASP A 124 -12.70 1.45 0.01
N TRP A 125 -12.08 0.29 0.21
CA TRP A 125 -12.31 -0.58 1.37
C TRP A 125 -11.92 0.11 2.68
N PHE A 126 -10.75 0.72 2.74
CA PHE A 126 -10.26 1.43 3.92
C PHE A 126 -11.25 2.50 4.38
N PHE A 127 -11.68 3.38 3.48
CA PHE A 127 -12.64 4.43 3.83
C PHE A 127 -14.04 3.89 4.18
N ALA A 128 -14.43 2.75 3.64
CA ALA A 128 -15.71 2.13 3.97
C ALA A 128 -15.73 1.46 5.35
N THR A 129 -14.56 1.03 5.87
CA THR A 129 -14.50 0.15 7.04
C THR A 129 -13.79 0.77 8.25
N SER A 130 -12.84 1.70 8.05
CA SER A 130 -12.00 2.22 9.12
C SER A 130 -12.58 3.41 9.89
N GLY A 131 -13.59 4.08 9.34
CA GLY A 131 -14.11 5.34 9.87
C GLY A 131 -13.25 6.58 9.55
N HIS A 132 -12.05 6.41 8.97
CA HIS A 132 -11.22 7.53 8.55
C HIS A 132 -11.85 8.27 7.37
N ARG A 133 -11.69 9.61 7.35
CA ARG A 133 -12.20 10.47 6.28
C ARG A 133 -11.11 10.89 5.29
N THR A 134 -9.86 10.80 5.70
CA THR A 134 -8.67 11.13 4.91
C THR A 134 -7.57 10.11 5.14
N ALA A 135 -6.66 10.01 4.20
CA ALA A 135 -5.37 9.34 4.31
C ALA A 135 -4.36 10.09 3.44
N VAL A 136 -3.10 9.87 3.64
CA VAL A 136 -2.04 10.48 2.84
C VAL A 136 -1.24 9.44 2.07
N SER A 137 -0.49 9.89 1.06
CA SER A 137 0.64 9.15 0.49
C SER A 137 1.85 10.06 0.53
N TYR A 138 2.89 9.63 1.19
CA TYR A 138 4.17 10.31 1.20
C TYR A 138 5.03 9.80 0.06
N THR A 139 5.54 10.69 -0.76
CA THR A 139 6.31 10.33 -1.94
C THR A 139 7.60 11.14 -2.03
N ASP A 140 8.66 10.48 -2.48
CA ASP A 140 9.87 11.20 -2.89
C ASP A 140 9.55 12.12 -4.07
N PRO A 141 10.00 13.39 -4.10
CA PRO A 141 9.77 14.31 -5.20
C PRO A 141 10.25 13.81 -6.57
N ALA A 142 11.21 12.90 -6.61
CA ALA A 142 11.69 12.27 -7.84
C ALA A 142 10.80 11.10 -8.32
N ASN A 143 9.85 10.62 -7.48
CA ASN A 143 9.02 9.46 -7.78
C ASN A 143 7.80 9.81 -8.65
N ALA A 144 8.04 10.20 -9.89
CA ALA A 144 6.98 10.57 -10.83
C ALA A 144 5.94 9.45 -11.11
N ARG A 145 6.29 8.18 -10.85
CA ARG A 145 5.33 7.07 -10.99
C ARG A 145 4.28 7.10 -9.87
N SER A 146 4.71 7.32 -8.63
CA SER A 146 3.80 7.46 -7.49
C SER A 146 2.93 8.70 -7.61
N HIS A 147 3.49 9.83 -8.09
CA HIS A 147 2.70 11.06 -8.32
C HIS A 147 1.54 10.80 -9.28
N ARG A 148 1.81 10.17 -10.45
CA ARG A 148 0.76 9.80 -11.42
C ARG A 148 -0.28 8.86 -10.82
N LEU A 149 0.11 7.95 -9.93
CA LEU A 149 -0.83 7.06 -9.29
C LEU A 149 -1.71 7.81 -8.28
N CYS A 150 -1.13 8.68 -7.45
CA CYS A 150 -1.89 9.57 -6.56
C CYS A 150 -2.94 10.39 -7.33
N GLU A 151 -2.52 11.06 -8.41
CA GLU A 151 -3.40 11.89 -9.25
C GLU A 151 -4.54 11.06 -9.87
N ARG A 152 -4.22 9.87 -10.39
CA ARG A 152 -5.24 8.96 -10.93
C ARG A 152 -6.23 8.46 -9.88
N LEU A 153 -5.78 8.34 -8.63
CA LEU A 153 -6.65 8.02 -7.48
C LEU A 153 -7.47 9.23 -7.01
N GLY A 154 -7.28 10.42 -7.60
CA GLY A 154 -7.97 11.64 -7.23
C GLY A 154 -7.41 12.32 -5.97
N ALA A 155 -6.21 11.95 -5.54
CA ALA A 155 -5.54 12.63 -4.45
C ALA A 155 -5.01 13.99 -4.90
N VAL A 156 -4.87 14.91 -3.94
CA VAL A 156 -4.37 16.26 -4.18
C VAL A 156 -3.13 16.51 -3.34
N VAL A 157 -2.23 17.34 -3.86
CA VAL A 157 -1.05 17.78 -3.09
C VAL A 157 -1.49 18.55 -1.86
N ASP A 158 -0.94 18.21 -0.72
CA ASP A 158 -1.14 18.89 0.56
C ASP A 158 0.22 19.26 1.17
N ALA A 159 0.70 20.44 0.78
CA ALA A 159 1.99 20.95 1.22
C ALA A 159 2.06 21.30 2.73
N ALA A 160 0.91 21.37 3.40
CA ALA A 160 0.82 21.64 4.83
C ALA A 160 0.71 20.37 5.69
N ALA A 161 0.57 19.20 5.07
CA ALA A 161 0.45 17.94 5.80
C ALA A 161 1.75 17.62 6.56
N PRO A 162 1.68 17.24 7.83
CA PRO A 162 2.84 16.74 8.54
C PRO A 162 3.29 15.40 7.96
N HIS A 163 4.59 15.11 8.00
CA HIS A 163 5.15 13.82 7.58
C HIS A 163 6.21 13.33 8.56
N PRO A 164 6.51 12.00 8.59
CA PRO A 164 7.39 11.40 9.60
C PRO A 164 8.88 11.50 9.28
N TYR A 165 9.27 12.10 8.16
CA TYR A 165 10.62 12.02 7.60
C TYR A 165 11.52 13.24 7.94
N GLY A 166 11.12 14.07 8.93
CA GLY A 166 11.93 15.24 9.35
C GLY A 166 12.18 16.23 8.22
N ASP A 167 13.45 16.54 7.94
CA ASP A 167 13.84 17.48 6.89
C ASP A 167 13.99 16.84 5.50
N GLU A 168 13.68 15.54 5.35
CA GLU A 168 13.76 14.89 4.04
C GLU A 168 12.68 15.44 3.08
N PRO A 169 13.06 15.82 1.85
CA PRO A 169 12.10 16.31 0.86
C PRO A 169 10.99 15.31 0.61
N THR A 170 9.76 15.68 0.95
CA THR A 170 8.59 14.81 0.84
C THR A 170 7.46 15.55 0.17
N LEU A 171 6.87 14.94 -0.86
CA LEU A 171 5.65 15.42 -1.48
C LEU A 171 4.47 14.60 -0.95
N THR A 172 3.57 15.26 -0.22
CA THR A 172 2.41 14.61 0.38
C THR A 172 1.18 14.78 -0.50
N TYR A 173 0.52 13.67 -0.81
CA TYR A 173 -0.78 13.64 -1.46
C TYR A 173 -1.86 13.23 -0.46
N ARG A 174 -2.99 13.97 -0.44
CA ARG A 174 -4.13 13.66 0.43
C ARG A 174 -5.27 13.02 -0.37
N HIS A 175 -5.73 11.90 0.15
CA HIS A 175 -6.90 11.16 -0.32
C HIS A 175 -8.10 11.47 0.55
N PHE A 176 -9.31 11.46 -0.03
CA PHE A 176 -10.56 11.73 0.66
C PHE A 176 -11.56 10.59 0.49
N ALA A 177 -12.31 10.29 1.54
CA ALA A 177 -13.45 9.38 1.47
C ALA A 177 -14.53 9.98 0.54
N GLY A 178 -15.02 9.17 -0.40
CA GLY A 178 -16.07 9.61 -1.36
C GLY A 178 -15.55 10.41 -2.54
N GLY A 179 -14.23 10.54 -2.71
CA GLY A 179 -13.62 11.36 -3.76
C GLY A 179 -13.56 12.85 -3.37
N ARG A 180 -13.09 13.68 -4.31
CA ARG A 180 -13.03 15.13 -4.12
C ARG A 180 -14.46 15.68 -4.08
N ALA A 181 -14.79 16.45 -3.03
CA ALA A 181 -16.01 17.26 -2.99
C ALA A 181 -15.93 18.39 -4.01
#